data_8fb30a9c27ffca372b0cc88fee494df1
#
_entry.id   8fb30a9c27ffca372b0cc88fee494df1
#
_cell.length_a   1.000
_cell.length_b   1.000
_cell.length_c   1.000
_cell.angle_alpha   90.00
_cell.angle_beta   90.00
_cell.angle_gamma   90.00
#
_symmetry.space_group_name_H-M   'P 1'
#
loop_
_entity.id
_entity.type
_entity.pdbx_description
1 polymer ?
#
loop_
_entity_poly.entity_id
_entity_poly.type
_entity_poly.pdbx_seq_one_letter_code
_entity_poly.pdbx_strand_id
1 'polypeptide(L)'
;MVENLPLKTREFKGLTIEGYSRAAVQSYWRIPELKLGFDLGASPWSFTGTPTFFITHGHLDHMAALPAFVARRRMMKMEPPTIYLPDEIVHPTRIMLDSWQRLDRGRMNVDVIGVKPGDE
;
A
#
# COMPACT_ATOMS: atom_id res chain seq x y z
N MET A 1 8.38 -5.69 -19.57
CA MET A 1 7.57 -6.63 -18.75
C MET A 1 6.14 -6.11 -18.66
N VAL A 2 5.18 -6.96 -18.94
CA VAL A 2 3.76 -6.59 -18.87
C VAL A 2 3.20 -7.09 -17.55
N GLU A 3 2.59 -6.19 -16.81
CA GLU A 3 1.94 -6.50 -15.55
C GLU A 3 0.51 -6.95 -15.82
N ASN A 4 0.11 -8.10 -15.26
CA ASN A 4 -1.20 -8.70 -15.47
C ASN A 4 -2.11 -8.56 -14.23
N LEU A 5 -1.98 -7.46 -13.49
CA LEU A 5 -2.87 -7.23 -12.37
C LEU A 5 -4.19 -6.62 -12.85
N PRO A 6 -5.33 -7.19 -12.46
CA PRO A 6 -6.62 -6.66 -12.89
C PRO A 6 -6.88 -5.29 -12.25
N LEU A 7 -7.49 -4.39 -13.02
CA LEU A 7 -7.93 -3.08 -12.56
C LEU A 7 -9.35 -2.83 -13.03
N LYS A 8 -10.24 -2.54 -12.11
CA LYS A 8 -11.59 -2.09 -12.38
C LYS A 8 -11.68 -0.63 -12.01
N THR A 9 -12.38 0.14 -12.83
CA THR A 9 -12.51 1.58 -12.64
C THR A 9 -13.97 1.98 -12.55
N ARG A 10 -14.27 2.84 -11.57
CA ARG A 10 -15.59 3.44 -11.42
C ARG A 10 -15.43 4.91 -11.10
N GLU A 11 -16.41 5.70 -11.50
CA GLU A 11 -16.46 7.11 -11.14
C GLU A 11 -17.62 7.38 -10.20
N PHE A 12 -17.39 8.26 -9.22
CA PHE A 12 -18.40 8.67 -8.28
C PHE A 12 -18.14 10.11 -7.86
N LYS A 13 -19.08 11.00 -8.17
CA LYS A 13 -19.02 12.43 -7.80
C LYS A 13 -17.66 13.10 -8.13
N GLY A 14 -17.15 12.85 -9.34
CA GLY A 14 -15.89 13.43 -9.78
C GLY A 14 -14.63 12.72 -9.31
N LEU A 15 -14.77 11.65 -8.55
CA LEU A 15 -13.65 10.83 -8.10
C LEU A 15 -13.58 9.53 -8.90
N THR A 16 -12.36 9.11 -9.21
CA THR A 16 -12.09 7.83 -9.84
C THR A 16 -11.71 6.83 -8.77
N ILE A 17 -12.41 5.69 -8.75
CA ILE A 17 -12.07 4.59 -7.85
C ILE A 17 -11.59 3.45 -8.72
N GLU A 18 -10.31 3.11 -8.60
CA GLU A 18 -9.76 2.02 -9.39
C GLU A 18 -9.00 1.03 -8.54
N GLY A 19 -9.12 -0.23 -8.89
CA GLY A 19 -8.50 -1.31 -8.15
C GLY A 19 -9.20 -2.63 -8.39
N TYR A 20 -9.02 -3.54 -7.44
CA TYR A 20 -9.58 -4.86 -7.53
C TYR A 20 -9.59 -5.50 -6.16
N SER A 21 -10.59 -6.32 -5.90
CA SER A 21 -10.64 -7.09 -4.67
C SER A 21 -11.18 -8.49 -4.94
N ARG A 22 -10.42 -9.48 -4.47
CA ARG A 22 -10.85 -10.88 -4.48
C ARG A 22 -10.43 -11.48 -3.15
N ALA A 23 -11.42 -11.89 -2.36
CA ALA A 23 -11.21 -12.40 -1.01
C ALA A 23 -10.14 -13.50 -0.97
N ALA A 24 -9.27 -13.44 0.02
CA ALA A 24 -8.14 -14.33 0.24
C ALA A 24 -7.07 -14.31 -0.85
N VAL A 25 -7.24 -13.54 -1.91
CA VAL A 25 -6.28 -13.45 -3.00
C VAL A 25 -5.54 -12.12 -2.98
N GLN A 26 -6.25 -11.02 -3.18
CA GLN A 26 -5.63 -9.70 -3.17
C GLN A 26 -6.68 -8.60 -3.16
N SER A 27 -6.37 -7.50 -2.49
CA SER A 27 -7.19 -6.28 -2.49
C SER A 27 -6.28 -5.07 -2.59
N TYR A 28 -6.57 -4.17 -3.52
CA TYR A 28 -5.85 -2.93 -3.71
C TYR A 28 -6.74 -1.91 -4.43
N TRP A 29 -6.82 -0.71 -3.87
CA TRP A 29 -7.66 0.36 -4.40
C TRP A 29 -6.94 1.70 -4.32
N ARG A 30 -7.25 2.60 -5.22
CA ARG A 30 -6.81 4.00 -5.11
C ARG A 30 -7.84 4.97 -5.63
N ILE A 31 -7.75 6.19 -5.14
CA ILE A 31 -8.51 7.34 -5.62
C ILE A 31 -7.47 8.37 -6.05
N PRO A 32 -7.09 8.40 -7.35
CA PRO A 32 -5.98 9.24 -7.81
C PRO A 32 -6.16 10.72 -7.51
N GLU A 33 -7.37 11.24 -7.63
CA GLU A 33 -7.64 12.67 -7.38
C GLU A 33 -7.33 13.08 -5.95
N LEU A 34 -7.46 12.16 -4.99
CA LEU A 34 -7.16 12.41 -3.58
C LEU A 34 -5.75 11.97 -3.20
N LYS A 35 -5.00 11.35 -4.11
CA LYS A 35 -3.68 10.78 -3.86
C LYS A 35 -3.69 9.78 -2.70
N LEU A 36 -4.74 8.98 -2.62
CA LEU A 36 -4.95 7.99 -1.57
C LEU A 36 -5.11 6.60 -2.16
N GLY A 37 -4.60 5.60 -1.43
CA GLY A 37 -4.84 4.21 -1.74
C GLY A 37 -5.33 3.46 -0.50
N PHE A 38 -5.94 2.30 -0.73
CA PHE A 38 -6.50 1.44 0.30
C PHE A 38 -6.09 0.01 0.01
N ASP A 39 -5.35 -0.56 0.94
CA ASP A 39 -4.81 -1.91 0.89
C ASP A 39 -3.79 -2.13 -0.23
N LEU A 40 -2.84 -2.99 0.05
CA LEU A 40 -1.74 -3.33 -0.83
C LEU A 40 -1.55 -4.84 -0.87
N GLY A 41 -2.62 -5.58 -1.17
CA GLY A 41 -2.53 -7.01 -1.41
C GLY A 41 -1.76 -7.33 -2.68
N ALA A 42 -1.78 -6.38 -3.62
CA ALA A 42 -0.88 -6.31 -4.76
C ALA A 42 -0.58 -4.83 -5.01
N SER A 43 0.43 -4.55 -5.81
CA SER A 43 0.80 -3.17 -6.11
C SER A 43 0.99 -3.02 -7.62
N PRO A 44 -0.07 -2.70 -8.36
CA PRO A 44 0.08 -2.37 -9.78
C PRO A 44 1.09 -1.24 -9.96
N TRP A 45 1.84 -1.30 -11.05
CA TRP A 45 2.86 -0.29 -11.31
C TRP A 45 2.29 1.14 -11.26
N SER A 46 1.05 1.30 -11.75
CA SER A 46 0.37 2.59 -11.74
C SER A 46 0.10 3.13 -10.33
N PHE A 47 0.13 2.28 -9.31
CA PHE A 47 -0.08 2.69 -7.92
C PHE A 47 1.19 3.24 -7.28
N THR A 48 2.35 3.06 -7.91
CA THR A 48 3.65 3.46 -7.33
C THR A 48 3.69 4.94 -6.95
N GLY A 49 3.05 5.80 -7.72
CA GLY A 49 3.01 7.24 -7.46
C GLY A 49 2.04 7.68 -6.37
N THR A 50 1.24 6.78 -5.81
CA THR A 50 0.30 7.11 -4.74
C THR A 50 1.05 7.27 -3.42
N PRO A 51 1.07 8.48 -2.82
CA PRO A 51 1.96 8.73 -1.68
C PRO A 51 1.44 8.21 -0.33
N THR A 52 0.14 7.92 -0.23
CA THR A 52 -0.48 7.56 1.04
C THR A 52 -1.42 6.38 0.86
N PHE A 53 -1.26 5.37 1.70
CA PHE A 53 -2.14 4.21 1.74
C PHE A 53 -2.69 3.99 3.14
N PHE A 54 -3.94 3.55 3.19
CA PHE A 54 -4.57 3.05 4.41
C PHE A 54 -4.69 1.53 4.28
N ILE A 55 -4.14 0.81 5.24
CA ILE A 55 -4.25 -0.65 5.30
C ILE A 55 -5.35 -0.99 6.30
N THR A 56 -6.38 -1.70 5.86
CA THR A 56 -7.54 -1.97 6.70
C THR A 56 -7.26 -2.99 7.80
N HIS A 57 -6.47 -4.02 7.49
CA HIS A 57 -6.08 -5.05 8.46
C HIS A 57 -4.88 -5.85 7.93
N GLY A 58 -4.29 -6.64 8.81
CA GLY A 58 -3.02 -7.31 8.54
C GLY A 58 -3.09 -8.63 7.77
N HIS A 59 -4.21 -8.97 7.16
CA HIS A 59 -4.28 -10.16 6.35
C HIS A 59 -3.42 -10.05 5.10
N LEU A 60 -2.86 -11.15 4.69
CA LEU A 60 -1.87 -11.18 3.60
C LEU A 60 -2.43 -10.61 2.29
N ASP A 61 -3.69 -10.88 1.98
CA ASP A 61 -4.35 -10.39 0.77
C ASP A 61 -4.58 -8.87 0.77
N HIS A 62 -4.32 -8.19 1.88
CA HIS A 62 -4.47 -6.73 2.01
C HIS A 62 -3.14 -5.99 2.17
N MET A 63 -2.04 -6.67 2.45
CA MET A 63 -0.78 -5.97 2.66
C MET A 63 0.48 -6.69 2.15
N ALA A 64 0.32 -7.80 1.45
CA ALA A 64 1.48 -8.58 0.99
C ALA A 64 2.44 -7.79 0.11
N ALA A 65 1.95 -6.83 -0.66
CA ALA A 65 2.76 -6.05 -1.59
C ALA A 65 3.36 -4.77 -0.98
N LEU A 66 3.15 -4.52 0.31
CA LEU A 66 3.69 -3.31 0.96
C LEU A 66 5.20 -3.18 0.78
N PRO A 67 6.03 -4.21 1.03
CA PRO A 67 7.47 -4.07 0.82
C PRO A 67 7.85 -3.74 -0.62
N ALA A 68 7.21 -4.38 -1.59
CA ALA A 68 7.47 -4.11 -3.00
C ALA A 68 7.11 -2.68 -3.38
N PHE A 69 5.99 -2.17 -2.88
CA PHE A 69 5.56 -0.80 -3.09
C PHE A 69 6.60 0.20 -2.56
N VAL A 70 7.05 0.01 -1.33
CA VAL A 70 8.06 0.87 -0.70
C VAL A 70 9.38 0.83 -1.49
N ALA A 71 9.82 -0.36 -1.88
CA ALA A 71 11.05 -0.53 -2.64
C ALA A 71 10.98 0.13 -4.00
N ARG A 72 9.84 0.03 -4.70
CA ARG A 72 9.65 0.67 -6.00
C ARG A 72 9.74 2.19 -5.90
N ARG A 73 9.12 2.77 -4.88
CA ARG A 73 9.20 4.22 -4.66
C ARG A 73 10.63 4.66 -4.39
N ARG A 74 11.37 3.91 -3.60
CA ARG A 74 12.79 4.18 -3.37
C ARG A 74 13.58 4.15 -4.68
N MET A 75 13.37 3.13 -5.51
CA MET A 75 14.04 2.98 -6.79
C MET A 75 13.74 4.13 -7.73
N MET A 76 12.54 4.66 -7.67
CA MET A 76 12.10 5.80 -8.48
C MET A 76 12.46 7.14 -7.85
N LYS A 77 13.18 7.13 -6.72
CA LYS A 77 13.62 8.34 -6.00
C LYS A 77 12.44 9.22 -5.57
N MET A 78 11.33 8.59 -5.21
CA MET A 78 10.16 9.26 -4.67
C MET A 78 10.31 9.46 -3.17
N GLU A 79 9.57 10.44 -2.63
CA GLU A 79 9.49 10.63 -1.19
C GLU A 79 8.97 9.37 -0.48
N PRO A 80 9.40 9.12 0.77
CA PRO A 80 8.87 8.00 1.54
C PRO A 80 7.35 8.06 1.62
N PRO A 81 6.65 6.96 1.35
CA PRO A 81 5.20 6.95 1.46
C PRO A 81 4.75 6.94 2.91
N THR A 82 3.52 7.37 3.15
CA THR A 82 2.87 7.28 4.47
C THR A 82 1.87 6.14 4.44
N ILE A 83 1.98 5.25 5.41
CA ILE A 83 1.11 4.08 5.54
C ILE A 83 0.39 4.17 6.88
N TYR A 84 -0.92 4.36 6.82
CA TYR A 84 -1.79 4.30 8.00
C TYR A 84 -2.33 2.89 8.13
N LEU A 85 -2.26 2.33 9.32
CA LEU A 85 -2.77 0.99 9.58
C LEU A 85 -3.22 0.86 11.03
N PRO A 86 -3.97 -0.20 11.38
CA PRO A 86 -4.38 -0.39 12.77
C PRO A 86 -3.19 -0.40 13.72
N ASP A 87 -3.32 0.31 14.83
CA ASP A 87 -2.22 0.50 15.78
C ASP A 87 -1.62 -0.82 16.26
N GLU A 88 -2.45 -1.83 16.45
CA GLU A 88 -1.99 -3.15 16.94
C GLU A 88 -1.08 -3.89 15.97
N ILE A 89 -1.03 -3.52 14.69
CA ILE A 89 -0.15 -4.18 13.72
C ILE A 89 1.07 -3.34 13.32
N VAL A 90 1.26 -2.19 13.92
CA VAL A 90 2.45 -1.34 13.66
C VAL A 90 3.74 -2.10 13.92
N HIS A 91 3.85 -2.71 15.08
CA HIS A 91 5.09 -3.38 15.48
C HIS A 91 5.45 -4.55 14.56
N PRO A 92 4.56 -5.53 14.31
CA PRO A 92 4.90 -6.61 13.38
C PRO A 92 5.16 -6.12 11.96
N THR A 93 4.50 -5.05 11.52
CA THR A 93 4.78 -4.46 10.20
C THR A 93 6.19 -3.90 10.14
N ARG A 94 6.64 -3.21 11.17
CA ARG A 94 8.02 -2.70 11.24
C ARG A 94 9.05 -3.83 11.25
N ILE A 95 8.78 -4.91 11.96
CA ILE A 95 9.65 -6.10 11.95
C ILE A 95 9.76 -6.67 10.54
N MET A 96 8.64 -6.79 9.84
CA MET A 96 8.61 -7.28 8.47
C MET A 96 9.46 -6.39 7.54
N LEU A 97 9.28 -5.08 7.63
CA LEU A 97 10.04 -4.13 6.80
C LEU A 97 11.53 -4.16 7.12
N ASP A 98 11.90 -4.28 8.38
CA ASP A 98 13.30 -4.43 8.78
C ASP A 98 13.91 -5.71 8.23
N SER A 99 13.17 -6.82 8.24
CA SER A 99 13.61 -8.07 7.67
C SER A 99 13.84 -7.96 6.17
N TRP A 100 12.92 -7.30 5.47
CA TRP A 100 13.09 -7.04 4.04
C TRP A 100 14.28 -6.15 3.75
N GLN A 101 14.54 -5.16 4.59
CA GLN A 101 15.70 -4.30 4.45
C GLN A 101 17.01 -5.08 4.51
N ARG A 102 17.07 -6.09 5.36
CA ARG A 102 18.22 -6.99 5.45
C ARG A 102 18.34 -7.90 4.23
N LEU A 103 17.23 -8.45 3.77
CA LEU A 103 17.19 -9.35 2.61
C LEU A 103 17.52 -8.62 1.32
N ASP A 104 16.88 -7.49 1.10
CA ASP A 104 17.00 -6.70 -0.13
C ASP A 104 18.26 -5.83 -0.14
N ARG A 105 18.87 -5.62 1.03
CA ARG A 105 20.02 -4.72 1.22
C ARG A 105 19.75 -3.30 0.74
N GLY A 106 18.50 -2.86 0.89
CA GLY A 106 18.08 -1.52 0.53
C GLY A 106 17.12 -0.99 1.57
N ARG A 107 17.14 0.31 1.77
CA ARG A 107 16.29 0.95 2.78
C ARG A 107 14.83 0.81 2.44
N MET A 108 14.03 0.51 3.44
CA MET A 108 12.56 0.55 3.38
C MET A 108 12.11 1.87 4.04
N ASN A 109 12.29 2.98 3.30
CA ASN A 109 11.93 4.31 3.80
C ASN A 109 10.43 4.49 3.69
N VAL A 110 9.76 4.50 4.83
CA VAL A 110 8.31 4.59 4.92
C VAL A 110 7.91 5.12 6.29
N ASP A 111 6.89 5.97 6.32
CA ASP A 111 6.29 6.43 7.56
C ASP A 111 5.11 5.53 7.88
N VAL A 112 5.24 4.70 8.91
CA VAL A 112 4.18 3.81 9.37
C VAL A 112 3.50 4.46 10.59
N ILE A 113 2.22 4.75 10.45
CA ILE A 113 1.45 5.45 11.48
C ILE A 113 0.28 4.59 11.92
N GLY A 114 0.24 4.25 13.21
CA GLY A 114 -0.87 3.50 13.77
C GLY A 114 -2.10 4.37 13.97
N VAL A 115 -3.27 3.81 13.70
CA VAL A 115 -4.54 4.48 13.94
C VAL A 115 -5.44 3.63 14.83
N LYS A 116 -6.27 4.30 15.62
CA LYS A 116 -7.22 3.69 16.54
C LYS A 116 -8.62 4.22 16.26
N PRO A 117 -9.67 3.48 16.66
CA PRO A 117 -11.03 4.00 16.55
C PRO A 117 -11.15 5.36 17.26
N GLY A 118 -11.73 6.33 16.58
CA GLY A 118 -11.90 7.69 17.09
C GLY A 118 -10.79 8.66 16.74
N ASP A 119 -9.71 8.23 16.13
CA ASP A 119 -8.65 9.13 15.66
C ASP A 119 -9.17 9.98 14.49
N GLU A 120 -8.74 11.23 14.45
CA GLU A 120 -9.07 12.17 13.37
C GLU A 120 -7.84 12.54 12.55
#